data_a368be8d39ff32cb28ff14af69f1c926
#
_entry.id   a368be8d39ff32cb28ff14af69f1c926
#
_cell.length_a   1.000
_cell.length_b   1.000
_cell.length_c   1.000
_cell.angle_alpha   90.00
_cell.angle_beta   90.00
_cell.angle_gamma   90.00
#
_symmetry.space_group_name_H-M   'P 1'
#
loop_
_entity.id
_entity.type
_entity.pdbx_description
1 polymer ?
#
loop_
_entity_poly.entity_id
_entity_poly.type
_entity_poly.pdbx_seq_one_letter_code
_entity_poly.pdbx_strand_id
1 'polypeptide(L)'
;MRLQVPRIPALAPEDWSDEAKQALAAIGRPGGMPALNIFRTLAAHPKLTKHWMVFANHVLGKNTLPPREREILILRIGWLCRAEYEWAQHV
;
A
#
# COMPACT_ATOMS: atom_id res chain seq x y z
N MET A 1 4.27 -10.81 17.88
CA MET A 1 5.31 -11.75 17.40
C MET A 1 5.74 -11.34 15.99
N ARG A 2 7.04 -11.27 15.77
CA ARG A 2 7.59 -10.95 14.44
C ARG A 2 8.10 -12.24 13.79
N LEU A 3 7.57 -12.54 12.60
CA LEU A 3 8.01 -13.71 11.83
C LEU A 3 9.29 -13.40 11.08
N GLN A 4 10.16 -14.38 10.94
CA GLN A 4 11.39 -14.24 10.14
C GLN A 4 11.09 -14.23 8.64
N VAL A 5 10.05 -14.97 8.23
CA VAL A 5 9.60 -15.02 6.83
C VAL A 5 8.12 -14.64 6.80
N PRO A 6 7.70 -13.71 5.92
CA PRO A 6 6.29 -13.35 5.79
C PRO A 6 5.45 -14.55 5.33
N ARG A 7 4.23 -14.65 5.84
CA ARG A 7 3.26 -15.68 5.38
C ARG A 7 2.82 -15.44 3.93
N ILE A 8 2.68 -14.16 3.57
CA ILE A 8 2.37 -13.75 2.20
C ILE A 8 3.58 -12.95 1.71
N PRO A 9 4.36 -13.49 0.77
CA PRO A 9 5.55 -12.79 0.29
C PRO A 9 5.18 -11.56 -0.55
N ALA A 10 6.02 -10.53 -0.45
CA ALA A 10 5.92 -9.36 -1.31
C ALA A 10 6.48 -9.72 -2.69
N LEU A 11 5.61 -9.86 -3.70
CA LEU A 11 6.03 -10.28 -5.03
C LEU A 11 6.81 -9.17 -5.75
N ALA A 12 7.93 -9.55 -6.38
CA ALA A 12 8.64 -8.64 -7.27
C ALA A 12 7.76 -8.27 -8.48
N PRO A 13 7.80 -7.02 -8.98
CA PRO A 13 6.93 -6.60 -10.09
C PRO A 13 7.00 -7.49 -11.32
N GLU A 14 8.17 -8.06 -11.62
CA GLU A 14 8.35 -9.01 -12.74
C GLU A 14 7.60 -10.33 -12.56
N ASP A 15 7.20 -10.66 -11.32
CA ASP A 15 6.44 -11.87 -11.00
C ASP A 15 4.93 -11.62 -10.93
N TRP A 16 4.48 -10.39 -11.18
CA TRP A 16 3.06 -10.05 -11.14
C TRP A 16 2.33 -10.65 -12.34
N SER A 17 1.11 -11.18 -12.10
CA SER A 17 0.20 -11.56 -13.18
C SER A 17 -0.22 -10.33 -14.00
N ASP A 18 -0.76 -10.56 -15.20
CA ASP A 18 -1.29 -9.46 -16.02
C ASP A 18 -2.42 -8.72 -15.30
N GLU A 19 -3.28 -9.46 -14.59
CA GLU A 19 -4.36 -8.87 -13.80
C GLU A 19 -3.81 -7.97 -12.67
N ALA A 20 -2.75 -8.41 -11.99
CA ALA A 20 -2.09 -7.61 -10.96
C ALA A 20 -1.44 -6.36 -11.55
N LYS A 21 -0.79 -6.48 -12.71
CA LYS A 21 -0.21 -5.33 -13.41
C LYS A 21 -1.27 -4.30 -13.80
N GLN A 22 -2.45 -4.73 -14.20
CA GLN A 22 -3.55 -3.82 -14.50
C GLN A 22 -4.09 -3.14 -13.24
N ALA A 23 -4.28 -3.89 -12.16
CA ALA A 23 -4.77 -3.36 -10.89
C ALA A 23 -3.82 -2.34 -10.27
N LEU A 24 -2.52 -2.51 -10.50
CA LEU A 24 -1.46 -1.65 -9.98
C LEU A 24 -0.75 -0.87 -11.10
N ALA A 25 -1.50 -0.41 -12.09
CA ALA A 25 -0.94 0.14 -13.32
C ALA A 25 0.01 1.32 -13.12
N ALA A 26 -0.19 2.13 -12.07
CA ALA A 26 0.65 3.29 -11.78
C ALA A 26 1.84 2.96 -10.87
N ILE A 27 1.97 1.71 -10.42
CA ILE A 27 2.96 1.30 -9.42
C ILE A 27 4.15 0.63 -10.11
N GLY A 28 5.37 1.00 -9.69
CA GLY A 28 6.60 0.37 -10.17
C GLY A 28 7.01 0.74 -11.58
N ARG A 29 6.37 1.75 -12.20
CA ARG A 29 6.72 2.25 -13.53
C ARG A 29 7.73 3.38 -13.44
N PRO A 30 8.57 3.59 -14.46
CA PRO A 30 9.37 4.80 -14.56
C PRO A 30 8.47 6.04 -14.49
N GLY A 31 8.77 6.98 -13.59
CA GLY A 31 7.95 8.17 -13.36
C GLY A 31 6.67 7.96 -12.57
N GLY A 32 6.34 6.71 -12.19
CA GLY A 32 5.19 6.37 -11.36
C GLY A 32 5.55 6.20 -9.89
N MET A 33 4.60 5.67 -9.12
CA MET A 33 4.84 5.37 -7.71
C MET A 33 5.80 4.18 -7.56
N PRO A 34 6.68 4.18 -6.55
CA PRO A 34 7.54 3.02 -6.31
C PRO A 34 6.73 1.79 -5.90
N ALA A 35 7.26 0.61 -6.23
CA ALA A 35 6.64 -0.65 -5.85
C ALA A 35 6.95 -1.00 -4.38
N LEU A 36 6.31 -0.27 -3.46
CA LEU A 36 6.46 -0.51 -2.02
C LEU A 36 5.93 -1.90 -1.65
N ASN A 37 6.41 -2.43 -0.52
CA ASN A 37 6.04 -3.78 -0.09
C ASN A 37 4.54 -3.99 0.08
N ILE A 38 3.78 -2.97 0.47
CA ILE A 38 2.33 -3.09 0.56
C ILE A 38 1.71 -3.46 -0.79
N PHE A 39 2.11 -2.80 -1.88
CA PHE A 39 1.60 -3.10 -3.22
C PHE A 39 2.09 -4.46 -3.72
N ARG A 40 3.34 -4.79 -3.44
CA ARG A 40 3.91 -6.08 -3.79
C ARG A 40 3.20 -7.24 -3.08
N THR A 41 2.76 -7.02 -1.85
CA THR A 41 1.97 -8.01 -1.10
C THR A 41 0.55 -8.12 -1.66
N LEU A 42 -0.08 -6.99 -1.96
CA LEU A 42 -1.42 -6.95 -2.55
C LEU A 42 -1.47 -7.59 -3.94
N ALA A 43 -0.37 -7.60 -4.68
CA ALA A 43 -0.28 -8.21 -6.01
C ALA A 43 -0.60 -9.70 -6.00
N ALA A 44 -0.50 -10.38 -4.85
CA ALA A 44 -0.86 -11.78 -4.72
C ALA A 44 -2.38 -12.02 -4.83
N HIS A 45 -3.21 -10.98 -4.69
CA HIS A 45 -4.67 -11.09 -4.82
C HIS A 45 -5.21 -9.97 -5.72
N PRO A 46 -5.11 -10.14 -7.05
CA PRO A 46 -5.41 -9.05 -7.99
C PRO A 46 -6.83 -8.50 -7.92
N LYS A 47 -7.84 -9.35 -7.75
CA LYS A 47 -9.24 -8.90 -7.67
C LYS A 47 -9.48 -8.02 -6.45
N LEU A 48 -9.01 -8.43 -5.29
CA LEU A 48 -9.10 -7.64 -4.08
C LEU A 48 -8.37 -6.30 -4.26
N THR A 49 -7.18 -6.34 -4.82
CA THR A 49 -6.35 -5.16 -5.04
C THR A 49 -7.04 -4.15 -5.94
N LYS A 50 -7.67 -4.60 -7.02
CA LYS A 50 -8.40 -3.72 -7.94
C LYS A 50 -9.48 -2.90 -7.22
N HIS A 51 -10.30 -3.55 -6.41
CA HIS A 51 -11.38 -2.88 -5.69
C HIS A 51 -10.85 -2.06 -4.51
N TRP A 52 -9.85 -2.57 -3.81
CA TRP A 52 -9.22 -1.85 -2.69
C TRP A 52 -8.55 -0.56 -3.14
N MET A 53 -7.90 -0.54 -4.31
CA MET A 53 -7.21 0.65 -4.80
C MET A 53 -8.15 1.83 -5.04
N VAL A 54 -9.39 1.59 -5.41
CA VAL A 54 -10.39 2.65 -5.55
C VAL A 54 -10.62 3.35 -4.21
N PHE A 55 -10.82 2.57 -3.17
CA PHE A 55 -11.00 3.09 -1.80
C PHE A 55 -9.72 3.74 -1.27
N ALA A 56 -8.58 3.08 -1.44
CA ALA A 56 -7.29 3.58 -0.96
C ALA A 56 -6.92 4.92 -1.59
N ASN A 57 -7.14 5.08 -2.90
CA ASN A 57 -6.89 6.35 -3.57
C ASN A 57 -7.78 7.46 -3.05
N HIS A 58 -9.02 7.15 -2.72
CA HIS A 58 -9.93 8.13 -2.14
C HIS A 58 -9.45 8.60 -0.76
N VAL A 59 -9.14 7.66 0.14
CA VAL A 59 -8.76 8.02 1.52
C VAL A 59 -7.39 8.69 1.61
N LEU A 60 -6.48 8.40 0.67
CA LEU A 60 -5.16 9.00 0.69
C LEU A 60 -5.04 10.28 -0.13
N GLY A 61 -5.72 10.36 -1.26
CA GLY A 61 -5.51 11.46 -2.19
C GLY A 61 -6.73 12.35 -2.46
N LYS A 62 -7.93 11.84 -2.25
CA LYS A 62 -9.17 12.52 -2.64
C LYS A 62 -10.10 12.85 -1.48
N ASN A 63 -9.66 12.63 -0.24
CA ASN A 63 -10.45 13.00 0.92
C ASN A 63 -10.44 14.53 1.13
N THR A 64 -11.32 15.01 2.00
CA THR A 64 -11.49 16.45 2.26
C THR A 64 -10.58 16.97 3.37
N LEU A 65 -9.79 16.11 4.01
CA LEU A 65 -8.87 16.52 5.06
C LEU A 65 -7.63 17.17 4.45
N PRO A 66 -7.12 18.26 5.03
CA PRO A 66 -5.82 18.78 4.64
C PRO A 66 -4.72 17.72 4.83
N PRO A 67 -3.67 17.72 3.98
CA PRO A 67 -2.62 16.68 4.06
C PRO A 67 -1.98 16.53 5.44
N ARG A 68 -1.76 17.64 6.14
CA ARG A 68 -1.14 17.62 7.46
C ARG A 68 -2.02 16.88 8.48
N GLU A 69 -3.30 17.18 8.52
CA GLU A 69 -4.26 16.54 9.42
C GLU A 69 -4.44 15.07 9.09
N ARG A 70 -4.47 14.73 7.81
CA ARG A 70 -4.51 13.33 7.36
C ARG A 70 -3.31 12.55 7.90
N GLU A 71 -2.10 13.08 7.76
CA GLU A 71 -0.89 12.41 8.22
C GLU A 71 -0.85 12.29 9.76
N ILE A 72 -1.34 13.28 10.48
CA ILE A 72 -1.44 13.22 11.94
C ILE A 72 -2.36 12.06 12.37
N LEU A 73 -3.51 11.90 11.71
CA LEU A 73 -4.43 10.80 12.00
C LEU A 73 -3.80 9.44 11.69
N ILE A 74 -3.12 9.33 10.57
CA ILE A 74 -2.44 8.09 10.17
C ILE A 74 -1.36 7.72 11.18
N LEU A 75 -0.53 8.68 11.57
CA LEU A 75 0.52 8.45 12.56
C LEU A 75 -0.06 8.10 13.93
N ARG A 76 -1.14 8.75 14.33
CA ARG A 76 -1.78 8.46 15.62
C ARG A 76 -2.32 7.05 15.68
N ILE A 77 -3.06 6.62 14.66
CA ILE A 77 -3.60 5.25 14.64
C ILE A 77 -2.48 4.22 14.47
N GLY A 78 -1.45 4.54 13.68
CA GLY A 78 -0.27 3.69 13.55
C GLY A 78 0.43 3.45 14.88
N TRP A 79 0.57 4.51 15.67
CA TRP A 79 1.15 4.43 17.01
C TRP A 79 0.29 3.56 17.95
N LEU A 80 -1.02 3.82 18.00
CA LEU A 80 -1.95 3.08 18.87
C LEU A 80 -2.01 1.60 18.52
N CYS A 81 -1.94 1.26 17.22
CA CYS A 81 -1.96 -0.12 16.74
C CYS A 81 -0.58 -0.79 16.72
N ARG A 82 0.47 -0.07 17.10
CA ARG A 82 1.87 -0.52 17.00
C ARG A 82 2.22 -0.99 15.60
N ALA A 83 1.73 -0.25 14.59
CA ALA A 83 1.93 -0.55 13.18
C ALA A 83 3.23 0.11 12.69
N GLU A 84 4.35 -0.56 12.87
CA GLU A 84 5.68 -0.02 12.56
C GLU A 84 5.82 0.35 11.07
N TYR A 85 5.26 -0.46 10.19
CA TYR A 85 5.31 -0.19 8.74
C TYR A 85 4.61 1.12 8.39
N GLU A 86 3.39 1.32 8.88
CA GLU A 86 2.64 2.57 8.63
C GLU A 86 3.35 3.79 9.21
N TRP A 87 3.89 3.65 10.42
CA TRP A 87 4.68 4.71 11.02
C TRP A 87 5.85 5.11 10.13
N ALA A 88 6.63 4.12 9.66
CA ALA A 88 7.80 4.36 8.83
C ALA A 88 7.47 5.02 7.48
N GLN A 89 6.29 4.72 6.91
CA GLN A 89 5.89 5.29 5.62
C GLN A 89 5.39 6.73 5.74
N HIS A 90 4.90 7.16 6.91
CA HIS A 90 4.25 8.46 7.07
C HIS A 90 5.01 9.45 7.97
N VAL A 91 5.97 8.97 8.74
CA VAL A 91 6.81 9.85 9.52
C VAL A 91 7.86 10.56 8.65
#